data_d54c94a48fcc4463a815be6beae4edca
#
_entry.id   d54c94a48fcc4463a815be6beae4edca
#
_cell.length_a   1.000
_cell.length_b   1.000
_cell.length_c   1.000
_cell.angle_alpha   90.00
_cell.angle_beta   90.00
_cell.angle_gamma   90.00
#
_symmetry.space_group_name_H-M   'P 1'
#
loop_
_entity.id
_entity.type
_entity.pdbx_description
1 polymer ?
#
loop_
_entity_poly.entity_id
_entity_poly.type
_entity_poly.pdbx_seq_one_letter_code
_entity_poly.pdbx_strand_id
1 'polypeptide(L)'
;TSLGGVGRNIAHNLCLLGQQTAMVTVMGDDDFGRRVQENARDIGLDLSASAVLPDCRTGTYLYIAGPDGDMALAVNDMDIYQCMTPDFLRQRLDFINGADLVVLETNLPEDSIRWLCDNCRAPILADPVSTIKAEKLRPVLGKLAALKPNRLEAELLSGMSIRTPEDAAQAARRLLDTGLGTVYISLGAEGIYAADR
;
A
#
# COMPACT_ATOMS: atom_id res chain seq x y z
N THR A 1 -13.31 -5.24 17.37
CA THR A 1 -12.23 -5.57 16.42
C THR A 1 -12.79 -5.53 15.00
N SER A 2 -12.21 -4.74 14.11
CA SER A 2 -12.57 -4.67 12.70
C SER A 2 -11.42 -5.20 11.83
N LEU A 3 -11.75 -5.66 10.63
CA LEU A 3 -10.74 -5.97 9.62
C LEU A 3 -10.17 -4.65 9.08
N GLY A 4 -8.85 -4.55 8.96
CA GLY A 4 -8.13 -3.36 8.54
C GLY A 4 -6.95 -3.68 7.65
N GLY A 5 -6.03 -2.74 7.56
CA GLY A 5 -4.86 -2.77 6.68
C GLY A 5 -5.11 -2.03 5.36
N VAL A 6 -4.14 -1.21 4.95
CA VAL A 6 -4.28 -0.34 3.77
C VAL A 6 -4.53 -1.18 2.52
N GLY A 7 -3.67 -2.17 2.23
CA GLY A 7 -3.81 -3.04 1.06
C GLY A 7 -5.15 -3.79 1.04
N ARG A 8 -5.58 -4.35 2.19
CA ARG A 8 -6.86 -5.05 2.31
C ARG A 8 -8.04 -4.08 2.07
N ASN A 9 -7.99 -2.86 2.61
CA ASN A 9 -9.07 -1.88 2.42
C ASN A 9 -9.16 -1.42 0.96
N ILE A 10 -8.04 -1.24 0.27
CA ILE A 10 -8.01 -0.95 -1.17
C ILE A 10 -8.65 -2.11 -1.95
N ALA A 11 -8.22 -3.35 -1.68
CA ALA A 11 -8.77 -4.54 -2.33
C ALA A 11 -10.28 -4.68 -2.12
N HIS A 12 -10.76 -4.46 -0.88
CA HIS A 12 -12.18 -4.48 -0.55
C HIS A 12 -12.97 -3.46 -1.37
N ASN A 13 -12.50 -2.20 -1.42
CA ASN A 13 -13.17 -1.17 -2.20
C ASN A 13 -13.18 -1.48 -3.70
N LEU A 14 -12.12 -2.06 -4.24
CA LEU A 14 -12.09 -2.50 -5.64
C LEU A 14 -13.12 -3.60 -5.92
N CYS A 15 -13.26 -4.58 -5.02
CA CYS A 15 -14.32 -5.60 -5.12
C CYS A 15 -15.72 -4.96 -5.11
N LEU A 16 -15.98 -4.00 -4.19
CA LEU A 16 -17.27 -3.28 -4.13
C LEU A 16 -17.55 -2.46 -5.38
N LEU A 17 -16.51 -1.99 -6.07
CA LEU A 17 -16.61 -1.30 -7.36
C LEU A 17 -16.74 -2.26 -8.55
N GLY A 18 -16.86 -3.58 -8.29
CA GLY A 18 -17.04 -4.59 -9.31
C GLY A 18 -15.76 -4.99 -10.06
N GLN A 19 -14.58 -4.61 -9.54
CA GLN A 19 -13.32 -5.01 -10.15
C GLN A 19 -12.93 -6.43 -9.73
N GLN A 20 -12.42 -7.22 -10.68
CA GLN A 20 -11.77 -8.49 -10.35
C GLN A 20 -10.48 -8.20 -9.60
N THR A 21 -10.44 -8.60 -8.32
CA THR A 21 -9.36 -8.22 -7.43
C THR A 21 -8.78 -9.46 -6.76
N ALA A 22 -7.45 -9.53 -6.78
CA ALA A 22 -6.69 -10.50 -6.00
C ALA A 22 -5.77 -9.79 -5.01
N MET A 23 -5.44 -10.44 -3.91
CA MET A 23 -4.50 -9.91 -2.92
C MET A 23 -3.40 -10.92 -2.65
N VAL A 24 -2.16 -10.50 -2.75
CA VAL A 24 -0.97 -11.27 -2.38
C VAL A 24 -0.51 -10.78 -1.02
N THR A 25 -0.69 -11.60 0.01
CA THR A 25 -0.36 -11.25 1.40
C THR A 25 0.01 -12.49 2.21
N VAL A 26 0.36 -12.28 3.46
CA VAL A 26 0.57 -13.32 4.46
C VAL A 26 -0.35 -13.10 5.65
N MET A 27 -0.83 -14.17 6.26
CA MET A 27 -1.64 -14.18 7.47
C MET A 27 -1.26 -15.37 8.35
N GLY A 28 -1.48 -15.27 9.64
CA GLY A 28 -1.27 -16.36 10.57
C GLY A 28 -2.39 -17.41 10.49
N ASP A 29 -2.13 -18.62 10.99
CA ASP A 29 -3.17 -19.64 11.25
C ASP A 29 -3.83 -19.38 12.61
N ASP A 30 -4.49 -18.23 12.73
CA ASP A 30 -5.17 -17.74 13.92
C ASP A 30 -6.60 -17.27 13.60
N ASP A 31 -7.35 -16.86 14.64
CA ASP A 31 -8.72 -16.38 14.48
C ASP A 31 -8.81 -15.13 13.57
N PHE A 32 -7.79 -14.26 13.59
CA PHE A 32 -7.78 -13.09 12.73
C PHE A 32 -7.54 -13.47 11.27
N GLY A 33 -6.61 -14.39 11.00
CA GLY A 33 -6.37 -14.92 9.66
C GLY A 33 -7.60 -15.63 9.07
N ARG A 34 -8.30 -16.44 9.88
CA ARG A 34 -9.57 -17.08 9.47
C ARG A 34 -10.63 -16.04 9.10
N ARG A 35 -10.80 -14.98 9.90
CA ARG A 35 -11.75 -13.89 9.62
C ARG A 35 -11.40 -13.12 8.34
N VAL A 36 -10.11 -12.92 8.05
CA VAL A 36 -9.67 -12.32 6.78
C VAL A 36 -10.09 -13.19 5.61
N GLN A 37 -9.88 -14.50 5.68
CA GLN A 37 -10.24 -15.46 4.62
C GLN A 37 -11.77 -15.56 4.42
N GLU A 38 -12.54 -15.56 5.51
CA GLU A 38 -14.01 -15.56 5.45
C GLU A 38 -14.52 -14.30 4.76
N ASN A 39 -14.07 -13.13 5.20
CA ASN A 39 -14.45 -11.86 4.58
C ASN A 39 -14.03 -11.78 3.09
N ALA A 40 -12.86 -12.28 2.74
CA ALA A 40 -12.43 -12.32 1.35
C ALA A 40 -13.38 -13.13 0.47
N ARG A 41 -13.83 -14.31 0.96
CA ARG A 41 -14.84 -15.12 0.26
C ARG A 41 -16.16 -14.38 0.08
N ASP A 42 -16.63 -13.69 1.15
CA ASP A 42 -17.91 -12.97 1.14
C ASP A 42 -17.93 -11.83 0.10
N ILE A 43 -16.80 -11.16 -0.11
CA ILE A 43 -16.68 -10.03 -1.04
C ILE A 43 -16.11 -10.41 -2.42
N GLY A 44 -15.79 -11.67 -2.65
CA GLY A 44 -15.21 -12.14 -3.92
C GLY A 44 -13.75 -11.75 -4.14
N LEU A 45 -12.99 -11.48 -3.05
CA LEU A 45 -11.56 -11.19 -3.13
C LEU A 45 -10.75 -12.50 -3.23
N ASP A 46 -9.97 -12.63 -4.29
CA ASP A 46 -9.10 -13.78 -4.51
C ASP A 46 -7.84 -13.72 -3.62
N LEU A 47 -7.69 -14.72 -2.75
CA LEU A 47 -6.51 -14.92 -1.90
C LEU A 47 -5.66 -16.13 -2.33
N SER A 48 -5.86 -16.68 -3.52
CA SER A 48 -5.21 -17.92 -3.96
C SER A 48 -3.68 -17.82 -3.99
N ALA A 49 -3.13 -16.63 -4.19
CA ALA A 49 -1.69 -16.36 -4.15
C ALA A 49 -1.20 -15.83 -2.78
N SER A 50 -2.06 -15.76 -1.77
CA SER A 50 -1.67 -15.44 -0.39
C SER A 50 -1.16 -16.69 0.33
N ALA A 51 -0.54 -16.51 1.51
CA ALA A 51 -0.10 -17.65 2.33
C ALA A 51 -0.60 -17.55 3.77
N VAL A 52 -0.96 -18.71 4.34
CA VAL A 52 -1.22 -18.87 5.77
C VAL A 52 0.03 -19.46 6.41
N LEU A 53 0.57 -18.79 7.41
CA LEU A 53 1.82 -19.14 8.10
C LEU A 53 1.49 -19.69 9.50
N PRO A 54 1.70 -20.98 9.77
CA PRO A 54 1.22 -21.63 10.99
C PRO A 54 1.90 -21.12 12.27
N ASP A 55 3.14 -20.67 12.16
CA ASP A 55 3.94 -20.22 13.32
C ASP A 55 3.96 -18.69 13.50
N CYS A 56 3.10 -17.98 12.76
CA CYS A 56 3.03 -16.52 12.79
C CYS A 56 1.67 -16.04 13.29
N ARG A 57 1.63 -14.82 13.82
CA ARG A 57 0.38 -14.12 14.14
C ARG A 57 -0.02 -13.21 12.98
N THR A 58 -1.31 -13.14 12.71
CA THR A 58 -1.85 -12.17 11.74
C THR A 58 -1.57 -10.75 12.20
N GLY A 59 -1.11 -9.90 11.28
CA GLY A 59 -0.77 -8.51 11.56
C GLY A 59 -1.91 -7.78 12.27
N THR A 60 -1.61 -7.12 13.37
CA THR A 60 -2.58 -6.44 14.23
C THR A 60 -2.16 -5.02 14.51
N TYR A 61 -3.12 -4.10 14.48
CA TYR A 61 -2.96 -2.71 14.83
C TYR A 61 -4.00 -2.33 15.89
N LEU A 62 -3.56 -1.92 17.07
CA LEU A 62 -4.40 -1.47 18.17
C LEU A 62 -4.15 0.02 18.39
N TYR A 63 -5.20 0.80 18.54
CA TYR A 63 -5.08 2.20 18.91
C TYR A 63 -6.10 2.57 19.99
N ILE A 64 -5.75 3.55 20.79
CA ILE A 64 -6.60 4.20 21.80
C ILE A 64 -6.91 5.59 21.25
N ALA A 65 -8.20 5.87 21.07
CA ALA A 65 -8.67 7.22 20.72
C ALA A 65 -8.82 8.07 21.98
N GLY A 66 -8.42 9.33 21.91
CA GLY A 66 -8.68 10.34 22.91
C GLY A 66 -10.15 10.79 22.90
N PRO A 67 -10.55 11.66 23.85
CA PRO A 67 -11.93 12.19 23.94
C PRO A 67 -12.34 13.02 22.69
N ASP A 68 -11.38 13.55 21.97
CA ASP A 68 -11.50 14.29 20.71
C ASP A 68 -11.64 13.40 19.48
N GLY A 69 -11.48 12.07 19.65
CA GLY A 69 -11.49 11.09 18.57
C GLY A 69 -10.14 10.89 17.90
N ASP A 70 -9.12 11.67 18.25
CA ASP A 70 -7.78 11.52 17.72
C ASP A 70 -7.05 10.34 18.37
N MET A 71 -6.09 9.80 17.66
CA MET A 71 -5.28 8.67 18.13
C MET A 71 -4.28 9.12 19.19
N ALA A 72 -4.52 8.72 20.46
CA ALA A 72 -3.63 9.04 21.58
C ALA A 72 -2.44 8.09 21.67
N LEU A 73 -2.64 6.80 21.38
CA LEU A 73 -1.61 5.76 21.42
C LEU A 73 -1.93 4.67 20.41
N ALA A 74 -0.89 4.13 19.76
CA ALA A 74 -1.02 2.94 18.93
C ALA A 74 0.08 1.92 19.22
N VAL A 75 -0.29 0.65 19.16
CA VAL A 75 0.63 -0.50 19.22
C VAL A 75 0.32 -1.41 18.03
N ASN A 76 1.34 -1.87 17.35
CA ASN A 76 1.16 -2.79 16.24
C ASN A 76 2.08 -4.00 16.36
N ASP A 77 1.61 -5.12 15.83
CA ASP A 77 2.37 -6.33 15.56
C ASP A 77 2.23 -6.61 14.06
N MET A 78 3.25 -6.26 13.30
CA MET A 78 3.28 -6.33 11.83
C MET A 78 4.45 -7.19 11.33
N ASP A 79 5.10 -7.93 12.22
CA ASP A 79 6.33 -8.68 11.92
C ASP A 79 6.11 -9.77 10.87
N ILE A 80 4.89 -10.30 10.77
CA ILE A 80 4.54 -11.29 9.75
C ILE A 80 4.85 -10.82 8.32
N TYR A 81 4.76 -9.50 8.04
CA TYR A 81 5.04 -8.97 6.71
C TYR A 81 6.53 -9.08 6.32
N GLN A 82 7.44 -9.33 7.27
CA GLN A 82 8.83 -9.67 6.97
C GLN A 82 8.95 -11.00 6.21
N CYS A 83 7.94 -11.86 6.27
CA CYS A 83 7.87 -13.09 5.49
C CYS A 83 7.56 -12.85 4.00
N MET A 84 7.13 -11.65 3.62
CA MET A 84 6.91 -11.28 2.22
C MET A 84 8.24 -10.89 1.55
N THR A 85 9.18 -11.83 1.54
CA THR A 85 10.53 -11.66 1.00
C THR A 85 10.54 -11.59 -0.53
N PRO A 86 11.66 -11.20 -1.17
CA PRO A 86 11.81 -11.31 -2.63
C PRO A 86 11.56 -12.73 -3.15
N ASP A 87 11.93 -13.77 -2.40
CA ASP A 87 11.67 -15.17 -2.80
C ASP A 87 10.19 -15.54 -2.72
N PHE A 88 9.47 -15.03 -1.71
CA PHE A 88 8.02 -15.16 -1.62
C PHE A 88 7.34 -14.54 -2.85
N LEU A 89 7.75 -13.35 -3.26
CA LEU A 89 7.20 -12.65 -4.43
C LEU A 89 7.60 -13.32 -5.74
N ARG A 90 8.83 -13.83 -5.84
CA ARG A 90 9.32 -14.54 -7.03
C ARG A 90 8.45 -15.75 -7.37
N GLN A 91 8.04 -16.53 -6.37
CA GLN A 91 7.16 -17.70 -6.57
C GLN A 91 5.76 -17.32 -7.07
N ARG A 92 5.38 -16.05 -6.97
CA ARG A 92 4.06 -15.50 -7.34
C ARG A 92 4.13 -14.53 -8.51
N LEU A 93 5.31 -14.34 -9.09
CA LEU A 93 5.54 -13.30 -10.09
C LEU A 93 4.69 -13.48 -11.34
N ASP A 94 4.48 -14.71 -11.79
CA ASP A 94 3.64 -14.98 -12.97
C ASP A 94 2.17 -14.61 -12.67
N PHE A 95 1.67 -14.91 -11.47
CA PHE A 95 0.35 -14.50 -11.02
C PHE A 95 0.25 -12.98 -10.96
N ILE A 96 1.23 -12.29 -10.36
CA ILE A 96 1.28 -10.83 -10.25
C ILE A 96 1.33 -10.19 -11.63
N ASN A 97 2.12 -10.73 -12.55
CA ASN A 97 2.25 -10.24 -13.93
C ASN A 97 1.02 -10.50 -14.81
N GLY A 98 0.09 -11.32 -14.35
CA GLY A 98 -1.21 -11.54 -14.99
C GLY A 98 -2.23 -10.45 -14.72
N ALA A 99 -1.93 -9.52 -13.81
CA ALA A 99 -2.82 -8.40 -13.50
C ALA A 99 -2.66 -7.24 -14.50
N ASP A 100 -3.75 -6.52 -14.77
CA ASP A 100 -3.71 -5.27 -15.56
C ASP A 100 -3.05 -4.13 -14.80
N LEU A 101 -3.13 -4.15 -13.45
CA LEU A 101 -2.55 -3.17 -12.54
C LEU A 101 -2.21 -3.83 -11.20
N VAL A 102 -1.05 -3.51 -10.67
CA VAL A 102 -0.62 -3.92 -9.33
C VAL A 102 -0.69 -2.73 -8.37
N VAL A 103 -1.36 -2.89 -7.24
CA VAL A 103 -1.32 -1.90 -6.14
C VAL A 103 -0.35 -2.41 -5.09
N LEU A 104 0.68 -1.61 -4.83
CA LEU A 104 1.74 -1.87 -3.85
C LEU A 104 1.56 -0.93 -2.65
N GLU A 105 1.71 -1.45 -1.42
CA GLU A 105 1.76 -0.62 -0.22
C GLU A 105 3.03 -0.89 0.60
N THR A 106 3.42 0.05 1.45
CA THR A 106 4.77 0.05 2.04
C THR A 106 4.91 -0.70 3.38
N ASN A 107 3.95 -1.56 3.76
CA ASN A 107 4.18 -2.53 4.84
C ASN A 107 5.17 -3.64 4.42
N LEU A 108 5.34 -3.85 3.11
CA LEU A 108 6.35 -4.79 2.60
C LEU A 108 7.77 -4.37 3.03
N PRO A 109 8.70 -5.34 3.18
CA PRO A 109 10.14 -5.07 3.30
C PRO A 109 10.66 -4.24 2.10
N GLU A 110 11.65 -3.39 2.35
CA GLU A 110 12.18 -2.49 1.32
C GLU A 110 12.82 -3.24 0.15
N ASP A 111 13.54 -4.31 0.44
CA ASP A 111 14.15 -5.19 -0.57
C ASP A 111 13.10 -5.87 -1.45
N SER A 112 11.95 -6.23 -0.88
CA SER A 112 10.82 -6.81 -1.60
C SER A 112 10.14 -5.79 -2.50
N ILE A 113 9.99 -4.53 -2.04
CA ILE A 113 9.50 -3.43 -2.86
C ILE A 113 10.43 -3.21 -4.06
N ARG A 114 11.73 -3.10 -3.82
CA ARG A 114 12.73 -2.92 -4.88
C ARG A 114 12.69 -4.07 -5.88
N TRP A 115 12.72 -5.30 -5.36
CA TRP A 115 12.68 -6.50 -6.19
C TRP A 115 11.42 -6.54 -7.06
N LEU A 116 10.24 -6.23 -6.50
CA LEU A 116 8.99 -6.21 -7.25
C LEU A 116 9.01 -5.15 -8.36
N CYS A 117 9.45 -3.92 -8.05
CA CYS A 117 9.57 -2.86 -9.04
C CYS A 117 10.59 -3.15 -10.15
N ASP A 118 11.56 -4.06 -9.91
CA ASP A 118 12.55 -4.47 -10.89
C ASP A 118 12.09 -5.62 -11.80
N ASN A 119 11.15 -6.44 -11.34
CA ASN A 119 10.79 -7.70 -12.00
C ASN A 119 9.33 -7.73 -12.47
N CYS A 120 8.44 -6.91 -11.90
CA CYS A 120 7.05 -6.85 -12.32
C CYS A 120 6.91 -6.14 -13.66
N ARG A 121 6.11 -6.73 -14.56
CA ARG A 121 5.82 -6.17 -15.89
C ARG A 121 4.50 -5.38 -15.90
N ALA A 122 3.58 -5.70 -15.01
CA ALA A 122 2.35 -4.95 -14.85
C ALA A 122 2.63 -3.55 -14.28
N PRO A 123 1.89 -2.51 -14.67
CA PRO A 123 2.04 -1.18 -14.10
C PRO A 123 1.79 -1.21 -12.58
N ILE A 124 2.66 -0.54 -11.81
CA ILE A 124 2.56 -0.50 -10.35
C ILE A 124 2.08 0.87 -9.90
N LEU A 125 0.97 0.91 -9.13
CA LEU A 125 0.53 2.05 -8.33
C LEU A 125 0.95 1.83 -6.89
N ALA A 126 1.58 2.81 -6.23
CA ALA A 126 1.98 2.68 -4.84
C ALA A 126 1.18 3.58 -3.89
N ASP A 127 0.84 3.04 -2.70
CA ASP A 127 0.36 3.80 -1.55
C ASP A 127 1.43 3.80 -0.46
N PRO A 128 1.90 4.98 0.01
CA PRO A 128 2.99 5.09 1.00
C PRO A 128 2.62 4.64 2.42
N VAL A 129 1.34 4.47 2.74
CA VAL A 129 0.79 4.08 4.06
C VAL A 129 1.08 5.10 5.18
N SER A 130 2.32 5.55 5.32
CA SER A 130 2.72 6.54 6.32
C SER A 130 4.02 7.23 5.91
N THR A 131 4.27 8.41 6.48
CA THR A 131 5.46 9.22 6.21
C THR A 131 6.77 8.42 6.40
N ILE A 132 6.90 7.66 7.50
CA ILE A 132 8.09 6.86 7.78
C ILE A 132 8.29 5.78 6.72
N LYS A 133 7.20 5.10 6.32
CA LYS A 133 7.27 4.01 5.34
C LYS A 133 7.43 4.49 3.91
N ALA A 134 7.01 5.73 3.61
CA ALA A 134 7.16 6.36 2.29
C ALA A 134 8.62 6.39 1.81
N GLU A 135 9.60 6.50 2.73
CA GLU A 135 11.03 6.49 2.39
C GLU A 135 11.45 5.27 1.58
N LYS A 136 10.82 4.12 1.80
CA LYS A 136 11.08 2.89 1.04
C LYS A 136 10.82 3.04 -0.47
N LEU A 137 9.99 4.01 -0.87
CA LEU A 137 9.65 4.24 -2.27
C LEU A 137 10.66 5.12 -3.01
N ARG A 138 11.51 5.91 -2.30
CA ARG A 138 12.48 6.80 -2.95
C ARG A 138 13.30 6.14 -4.05
N PRO A 139 13.89 4.94 -3.81
CA PRO A 139 14.76 4.30 -4.82
C PRO A 139 14.00 3.81 -6.06
N VAL A 140 12.66 3.71 -5.97
CA VAL A 140 11.83 3.09 -7.01
C VAL A 140 10.80 4.04 -7.62
N LEU A 141 10.76 5.33 -7.22
CA LEU A 141 9.77 6.30 -7.70
C LEU A 141 9.68 6.31 -9.24
N GLY A 142 10.79 6.31 -9.93
CA GLY A 142 10.84 6.33 -11.40
C GLY A 142 10.37 5.04 -12.09
N LYS A 143 10.06 3.98 -11.33
CA LYS A 143 9.54 2.70 -11.85
C LYS A 143 8.04 2.56 -11.63
N LEU A 144 7.43 3.47 -10.90
CA LEU A 144 6.01 3.44 -10.58
C LEU A 144 5.19 4.09 -11.71
N ALA A 145 4.12 3.42 -12.11
CA ALA A 145 3.13 3.99 -13.01
C ALA A 145 2.35 5.12 -12.31
N ALA A 146 2.04 4.93 -11.02
CA ALA A 146 1.37 5.97 -10.25
C ALA A 146 1.75 5.89 -8.74
N LEU A 147 1.60 7.04 -8.07
CA LEU A 147 1.79 7.18 -6.63
C LEU A 147 0.64 7.98 -6.02
N LYS A 148 0.08 7.53 -4.91
CA LYS A 148 -0.99 8.24 -4.19
C LYS A 148 -0.56 8.62 -2.77
N PRO A 149 0.25 9.65 -2.57
CA PRO A 149 0.63 10.13 -1.26
C PRO A 149 -0.42 11.06 -0.67
N ASN A 150 -0.47 11.16 0.66
CA ASN A 150 -1.06 12.32 1.31
C ASN A 150 -0.09 13.51 1.29
N ARG A 151 -0.54 14.67 1.83
CA ARG A 151 0.26 15.92 1.88
C ARG A 151 1.65 15.69 2.50
N LEU A 152 1.71 15.10 3.70
CA LEU A 152 2.97 14.89 4.44
C LEU A 152 3.91 13.91 3.74
N GLU A 153 3.37 12.87 3.15
CA GLU A 153 4.13 11.89 2.37
C GLU A 153 4.68 12.53 1.09
N ALA A 154 3.88 13.39 0.43
CA ALA A 154 4.32 14.13 -0.74
C ALA A 154 5.40 15.17 -0.39
N GLU A 155 5.27 15.87 0.73
CA GLU A 155 6.31 16.77 1.25
C GLU A 155 7.62 16.04 1.49
N LEU A 156 7.55 14.88 2.16
CA LEU A 156 8.72 14.05 2.43
C LEU A 156 9.40 13.63 1.12
N LEU A 157 8.64 13.02 0.21
CA LEU A 157 9.19 12.43 -1.02
C LEU A 157 9.70 13.49 -2.00
N SER A 158 9.03 14.65 -2.11
CA SER A 158 9.44 15.77 -2.97
C SER A 158 10.51 16.66 -2.35
N GLY A 159 10.67 16.64 -1.02
CA GLY A 159 11.54 17.55 -0.28
C GLY A 159 11.03 18.99 -0.28
N MET A 160 9.71 19.19 -0.38
CA MET A 160 9.05 20.51 -0.41
C MET A 160 7.89 20.55 0.58
N SER A 161 7.67 21.70 1.24
CA SER A 161 6.44 21.94 2.00
C SER A 161 5.28 22.27 1.07
N ILE A 162 4.09 21.77 1.40
CA ILE A 162 2.84 21.97 0.63
C ILE A 162 1.85 22.74 1.50
N ARG A 163 1.71 24.04 1.24
CA ARG A 163 0.78 24.93 1.96
C ARG A 163 -0.28 25.53 1.05
N THR A 164 0.00 25.61 -0.25
CA THR A 164 -0.87 26.17 -1.28
C THR A 164 -1.05 25.17 -2.42
N PRO A 165 -2.07 25.34 -3.29
CA PRO A 165 -2.20 24.52 -4.49
C PRO A 165 -0.98 24.61 -5.42
N GLU A 166 -0.31 25.76 -5.46
CA GLU A 166 0.91 26.01 -6.25
C GLU A 166 2.08 25.17 -5.72
N ASP A 167 2.20 25.03 -4.39
CA ASP A 167 3.19 24.16 -3.77
C ASP A 167 2.92 22.69 -4.12
N ALA A 168 1.65 22.27 -4.11
CA ALA A 168 1.26 20.92 -4.51
C ALA A 168 1.64 20.63 -5.97
N ALA A 169 1.44 21.62 -6.86
CA ALA A 169 1.84 21.51 -8.26
C ALA A 169 3.36 21.38 -8.41
N GLN A 170 4.14 22.14 -7.63
CA GLN A 170 5.61 22.05 -7.66
C GLN A 170 6.12 20.74 -7.08
N ALA A 171 5.54 20.28 -5.96
CA ALA A 171 5.86 18.97 -5.37
C ALA A 171 5.56 17.82 -6.36
N ALA A 172 4.41 17.88 -7.02
CA ALA A 172 4.04 16.92 -8.04
C ALA A 172 5.07 16.89 -9.18
N ARG A 173 5.49 18.04 -9.71
CA ARG A 173 6.52 18.11 -10.76
C ARG A 173 7.82 17.45 -10.32
N ARG A 174 8.31 17.73 -9.11
CA ARG A 174 9.52 17.07 -8.59
C ARG A 174 9.40 15.56 -8.52
N LEU A 175 8.22 15.06 -8.14
CA LEU A 175 7.97 13.62 -8.12
C LEU A 175 7.96 13.05 -9.54
N LEU A 176 7.32 13.72 -10.49
CA LEU A 176 7.29 13.30 -11.91
C LEU A 176 8.68 13.36 -12.56
N ASP A 177 9.54 14.30 -12.16
CA ASP A 177 10.92 14.43 -12.64
C ASP A 177 11.79 13.21 -12.27
N THR A 178 11.39 12.40 -11.27
CA THR A 178 12.06 11.12 -10.94
C THR A 178 11.81 10.02 -11.97
N GLY A 179 10.84 10.21 -12.88
CA GLY A 179 10.37 9.19 -13.82
C GLY A 179 9.00 8.60 -13.46
N LEU A 180 8.41 8.99 -12.32
CA LEU A 180 7.05 8.61 -11.92
C LEU A 180 6.06 8.97 -13.03
N GLY A 181 5.11 8.06 -13.36
CA GLY A 181 4.11 8.30 -14.41
C GLY A 181 3.05 9.32 -14.00
N THR A 182 2.36 9.07 -12.90
CA THR A 182 1.24 9.90 -12.41
C THR A 182 1.34 10.06 -10.89
N VAL A 183 0.93 11.20 -10.35
CA VAL A 183 0.82 11.41 -8.90
C VAL A 183 -0.56 11.93 -8.52
N TYR A 184 -1.11 11.41 -7.41
CA TYR A 184 -2.39 11.80 -6.81
C TYR A 184 -2.16 12.24 -5.37
N ILE A 185 -1.91 13.52 -5.12
CA ILE A 185 -1.67 14.05 -3.77
C ILE A 185 -3.01 14.32 -3.09
N SER A 186 -3.34 13.54 -2.05
CA SER A 186 -4.55 13.81 -1.25
C SER A 186 -4.30 14.93 -0.24
N LEU A 187 -5.20 15.93 -0.24
CA LEU A 187 -5.10 17.17 0.52
C LEU A 187 -6.21 17.31 1.59
N GLY A 188 -6.80 16.18 2.01
CA GLY A 188 -7.89 16.16 2.99
C GLY A 188 -9.15 16.82 2.44
N ALA A 189 -9.71 17.79 3.17
CA ALA A 189 -10.92 18.51 2.77
C ALA A 189 -10.73 19.38 1.51
N GLU A 190 -9.49 19.66 1.11
CA GLU A 190 -9.16 20.43 -0.10
C GLU A 190 -9.20 19.56 -1.38
N GLY A 191 -9.44 18.25 -1.24
CA GLY A 191 -9.57 17.33 -2.37
C GLY A 191 -8.26 16.64 -2.73
N ILE A 192 -8.04 16.43 -4.04
CA ILE A 192 -6.87 15.72 -4.58
C ILE A 192 -6.25 16.58 -5.69
N TYR A 193 -4.94 16.76 -5.63
CA TYR A 193 -4.16 17.28 -6.76
C TYR A 193 -3.63 16.10 -7.58
N ALA A 194 -3.90 16.10 -8.88
CA ALA A 194 -3.44 15.06 -9.80
C ALA A 194 -2.59 15.68 -10.92
N ALA A 195 -1.52 15.00 -11.27
CA ALA A 195 -0.65 15.36 -12.40
C ALA A 195 0.01 14.13 -13.01
N ASP A 196 0.28 14.17 -14.30
CA ASP A 196 1.01 13.17 -15.09
C ASP A 196 2.19 13.82 -15.84
N ARG A 197 3.01 12.96 -16.48
CA ARG A 197 4.16 13.39 -17.30
C ARG A 197 3.70 13.88 -18.65
#